data_95c152af98c79d4215ac981245a743a2
#
_entry.id   95c152af98c79d4215ac981245a743a2
#
_cell.length_a   1.000
_cell.length_b   1.000
_cell.length_c   1.000
_cell.angle_alpha   90.00
_cell.angle_beta   90.00
_cell.angle_gamma   90.00
#
_symmetry.space_group_name_H-M   'P 1'
#
loop_
_entity.id
_entity.type
_entity.pdbx_description
1 polymer ?
#
loop_
_entity_poly.entity_id
_entity_poly.type
_entity_poly.pdbx_seq_one_letter_code
_entity_poly.pdbx_strand_id
1 'polypeptide(L)'
;MRSLPVILAVCLLAPFAMAQHHHHHTISFDTPVPEAVTPTGVTRTFTVVAHQFNYTITPSPFAVNLGDTVVINATSSDVRHGLVMERYVLKSLVLDKGKNVTTTFVADQVGEFLFLCDQSACGVGHAEMDGLFRVQAAVPPTITGFEPASATTSGGTSVTITGTNFQSGATVKFGSVDASSVNVQSATTIVAMAPPQAAGTTSITVTNPDGQSATANGFTYVVPVPVVTTVSPASGPSNGGTVVQISGSNFQSGASVTFGTKPAQGAVVNGTNQILAITPAAPATEQQSLPVDIIIRNPDGQTVTATGGFTYTAAPLSISAISPGSGSNDGGTIVSISGSGFTSSLTGASVTFGGVAATELTVHDAATLTVKLPPHANGNVDVAVTMGGHTVTALAAFTYEEAPTRRRGVKK
;
A
#
# COMPACT_ATOMS: atom_id res chain seq x y z
N MET A 1 -27.80 -10.02 53.23
CA MET A 1 -29.13 -10.58 53.49
C MET A 1 -30.19 -9.62 53.00
N ARG A 2 -30.80 -9.91 51.86
CA ARG A 2 -32.17 -9.55 51.45
C ARG A 2 -32.41 -10.25 50.12
N SER A 3 -33.21 -11.28 50.17
CA SER A 3 -33.66 -12.16 49.13
C SER A 3 -34.68 -11.47 48.21
N LEU A 4 -34.51 -11.59 46.88
CA LEU A 4 -35.56 -11.34 45.90
C LEU A 4 -36.38 -12.62 45.71
N PRO A 5 -37.68 -12.56 45.54
CA PRO A 5 -38.50 -13.72 45.23
C PRO A 5 -38.55 -14.00 43.74
N VAL A 6 -38.37 -15.26 43.42
CA VAL A 6 -38.65 -15.86 42.11
C VAL A 6 -40.15 -15.99 41.93
N ILE A 7 -40.72 -15.34 40.91
CA ILE A 7 -42.13 -15.56 40.54
C ILE A 7 -42.14 -16.65 39.47
N LEU A 8 -42.64 -17.81 39.90
CA LEU A 8 -42.91 -18.97 39.06
C LEU A 8 -44.31 -18.78 38.44
N ALA A 9 -44.38 -18.51 37.11
CA ALA A 9 -45.66 -18.48 36.42
C ALA A 9 -46.08 -19.92 36.03
N VAL A 10 -47.07 -20.41 36.72
CA VAL A 10 -47.74 -21.69 36.40
C VAL A 10 -48.71 -21.47 35.24
N CYS A 11 -48.43 -22.09 34.09
CA CYS A 11 -49.32 -22.12 32.95
C CYS A 11 -50.44 -23.15 33.19
N LEU A 12 -51.65 -22.70 33.51
CA LEU A 12 -52.84 -23.56 33.57
C LEU A 12 -53.35 -23.80 32.13
N LEU A 13 -53.27 -25.04 31.70
CA LEU A 13 -53.98 -25.54 30.53
C LEU A 13 -55.46 -25.69 30.83
N ALA A 14 -56.31 -24.84 30.24
CA ALA A 14 -57.73 -25.03 30.20
C ALA A 14 -58.16 -25.67 28.85
N PRO A 15 -59.12 -26.58 28.82
CA PRO A 15 -59.53 -27.23 27.58
C PRO A 15 -60.35 -26.29 26.72
N PHE A 16 -59.98 -26.20 25.43
CA PHE A 16 -60.72 -25.44 24.44
C PHE A 16 -62.04 -26.13 24.12
N ALA A 17 -63.14 -25.56 24.52
CA ALA A 17 -64.47 -25.86 24.02
C ALA A 17 -64.62 -25.12 22.67
N MET A 18 -64.88 -25.86 21.54
CA MET A 18 -65.26 -25.28 20.28
C MET A 18 -66.63 -24.57 20.45
N ALA A 19 -66.58 -23.25 20.55
CA ALA A 19 -67.74 -22.41 20.32
C ALA A 19 -67.60 -21.78 18.95
N GLN A 20 -68.49 -22.15 18.03
CA GLN A 20 -68.69 -21.45 16.74
C GLN A 20 -69.21 -20.03 17.06
N HIS A 21 -68.32 -19.07 17.03
CA HIS A 21 -68.68 -17.66 17.05
C HIS A 21 -68.42 -17.07 15.66
N HIS A 22 -69.50 -16.75 14.95
CA HIS A 22 -69.48 -15.82 13.85
C HIS A 22 -69.04 -14.44 14.38
N HIS A 23 -67.75 -14.16 14.35
CA HIS A 23 -67.26 -12.82 14.63
C HIS A 23 -67.20 -12.03 13.32
N HIS A 24 -68.14 -11.10 13.13
CA HIS A 24 -67.91 -9.95 12.29
C HIS A 24 -66.78 -9.13 12.93
N HIS A 25 -65.58 -9.32 12.46
CA HIS A 25 -64.48 -8.43 12.83
C HIS A 25 -64.71 -7.08 12.16
N THR A 26 -65.26 -6.12 12.89
CA THR A 26 -65.12 -4.70 12.56
C THR A 26 -63.70 -4.33 12.87
N ILE A 27 -62.87 -4.25 11.84
CA ILE A 27 -61.47 -3.78 11.99
C ILE A 27 -61.53 -2.29 12.28
N SER A 28 -61.29 -1.92 13.53
CA SER A 28 -61.09 -0.51 13.94
C SER A 28 -59.66 -0.11 13.67
N PHE A 29 -59.45 0.79 12.73
CA PHE A 29 -58.13 1.29 12.32
C PHE A 29 -57.68 2.52 13.15
N ASP A 30 -58.06 2.63 14.41
CA ASP A 30 -57.71 3.74 15.30
C ASP A 30 -56.36 3.45 15.97
N THR A 31 -55.24 3.44 15.18
CA THR A 31 -53.89 3.46 15.71
C THR A 31 -53.28 4.83 15.49
N PRO A 32 -52.56 5.38 16.50
CA PRO A 32 -51.83 6.66 16.31
C PRO A 32 -50.87 6.54 15.13
N VAL A 33 -50.87 7.57 14.27
CA VAL A 33 -49.89 7.67 13.17
C VAL A 33 -48.51 7.73 13.77
N PRO A 34 -47.64 6.74 13.63
CA PRO A 34 -46.29 6.80 14.14
C PRO A 34 -45.46 7.88 13.40
N GLU A 35 -44.45 8.34 14.07
CA GLU A 35 -43.42 9.19 13.46
C GLU A 35 -42.92 8.54 12.15
N ALA A 36 -42.81 9.35 11.08
CA ALA A 36 -42.49 8.86 9.75
C ALA A 36 -41.13 8.12 9.75
N VAL A 37 -41.16 6.82 9.53
CA VAL A 37 -39.95 6.00 9.42
C VAL A 37 -39.27 6.31 8.08
N THR A 38 -37.99 6.67 8.13
CA THR A 38 -37.21 6.92 6.92
C THR A 38 -37.02 5.60 6.14
N PRO A 39 -37.33 5.56 4.84
CA PRO A 39 -37.10 4.38 4.03
C PRO A 39 -35.61 3.98 4.03
N THR A 40 -35.32 2.68 4.20
CA THR A 40 -33.93 2.14 4.19
C THR A 40 -33.31 2.13 2.80
N GLY A 41 -34.09 2.37 1.76
CA GLY A 41 -33.68 2.19 0.37
C GLY A 41 -33.72 0.74 -0.12
N VAL A 42 -33.97 -0.22 0.77
CA VAL A 42 -34.13 -1.63 0.40
C VAL A 42 -35.55 -1.88 -0.08
N THR A 43 -35.70 -2.42 -1.29
CA THR A 43 -36.99 -2.84 -1.84
C THR A 43 -37.13 -4.35 -1.76
N ARG A 44 -38.23 -4.81 -1.16
CA ARG A 44 -38.61 -6.22 -1.09
C ARG A 44 -39.84 -6.46 -1.97
N THR A 45 -39.70 -7.34 -2.94
CA THR A 45 -40.83 -7.67 -3.85
C THR A 45 -41.34 -9.04 -3.52
N PHE A 46 -42.67 -9.13 -3.34
CA PHE A 46 -43.39 -10.37 -3.12
C PHE A 46 -44.42 -10.60 -4.22
N THR A 47 -44.53 -11.85 -4.64
CA THR A 47 -45.63 -12.32 -5.51
C THR A 47 -46.64 -13.01 -4.63
N VAL A 48 -47.89 -12.57 -4.69
CA VAL A 48 -49.02 -13.13 -3.94
C VAL A 48 -50.02 -13.71 -4.95
N VAL A 49 -50.23 -15.01 -4.87
CA VAL A 49 -51.23 -15.69 -5.71
C VAL A 49 -52.36 -16.16 -4.80
N ALA A 50 -53.52 -15.59 -4.99
CA ALA A 50 -54.74 -16.04 -4.35
C ALA A 50 -55.30 -17.25 -5.11
N HIS A 51 -55.72 -18.28 -4.38
CA HIS A 51 -56.41 -19.45 -4.88
C HIS A 51 -57.34 -19.98 -3.79
N GLN A 52 -58.22 -20.92 -4.12
CA GLN A 52 -59.30 -21.34 -3.27
C GLN A 52 -58.87 -21.54 -1.81
N PHE A 53 -59.33 -20.64 -0.92
CA PHE A 53 -59.12 -20.59 0.53
C PHE A 53 -57.66 -20.43 0.99
N ASN A 54 -56.75 -19.92 0.11
CA ASN A 54 -55.38 -19.74 0.52
C ASN A 54 -54.64 -18.65 -0.29
N TYR A 55 -53.51 -18.20 0.20
CA TYR A 55 -52.51 -17.37 -0.50
C TYR A 55 -51.20 -18.11 -0.62
N THR A 56 -50.65 -18.16 -1.81
CA THR A 56 -49.23 -18.53 -1.99
C THR A 56 -48.36 -17.26 -2.09
N ILE A 57 -47.36 -17.13 -1.24
CA ILE A 57 -46.48 -15.95 -1.17
C ILE A 57 -45.04 -16.35 -1.46
N THR A 58 -44.44 -15.64 -2.40
CA THR A 58 -43.05 -15.88 -2.79
C THR A 58 -42.26 -14.55 -2.84
N PRO A 59 -41.10 -14.41 -2.21
CA PRO A 59 -40.46 -15.41 -1.35
C PRO A 59 -41.19 -15.61 -0.01
N SER A 60 -40.92 -16.76 0.64
CA SER A 60 -41.40 -17.07 1.98
C SER A 60 -40.22 -17.08 2.93
N PRO A 61 -40.33 -16.59 4.18
CA PRO A 61 -41.55 -16.05 4.84
C PRO A 61 -41.93 -14.65 4.34
N PHE A 62 -43.17 -14.26 4.54
CA PHE A 62 -43.68 -12.91 4.25
C PHE A 62 -43.23 -11.97 5.37
N ALA A 63 -41.94 -11.59 5.33
CA ALA A 63 -41.30 -10.79 6.36
C ALA A 63 -40.29 -9.80 5.76
N VAL A 64 -40.19 -8.62 6.37
CA VAL A 64 -39.32 -7.53 5.97
C VAL A 64 -38.73 -6.85 7.20
N ASN A 65 -37.77 -6.00 7.02
CA ASN A 65 -37.24 -5.14 8.08
C ASN A 65 -37.98 -3.79 8.14
N LEU A 66 -37.99 -3.19 9.31
CA LEU A 66 -38.47 -1.83 9.51
C LEU A 66 -37.75 -0.88 8.53
N GLY A 67 -38.52 -0.07 7.80
CA GLY A 67 -37.99 0.87 6.82
C GLY A 67 -37.87 0.30 5.39
N ASP A 68 -38.05 -0.99 5.18
CA ASP A 68 -38.05 -1.57 3.82
C ASP A 68 -39.25 -1.04 2.99
N THR A 69 -38.99 -0.80 1.72
CA THR A 69 -40.08 -0.57 0.74
C THR A 69 -40.59 -1.91 0.26
N VAL A 70 -41.85 -2.19 0.45
CA VAL A 70 -42.51 -3.45 0.11
C VAL A 70 -43.30 -3.26 -1.18
N VAL A 71 -43.05 -4.12 -2.17
CA VAL A 71 -43.81 -4.21 -3.41
C VAL A 71 -44.53 -5.55 -3.42
N ILE A 72 -45.83 -5.54 -3.49
CA ILE A 72 -46.64 -6.74 -3.62
C ILE A 72 -47.24 -6.78 -5.03
N ASN A 73 -46.90 -7.82 -5.79
CA ASN A 73 -47.52 -8.18 -7.06
C ASN A 73 -48.51 -9.30 -6.80
N ALA A 74 -49.80 -8.99 -6.84
CA ALA A 74 -50.86 -9.92 -6.46
C ALA A 74 -51.73 -10.29 -7.66
N THR A 75 -52.18 -11.55 -7.71
CA THR A 75 -53.09 -12.08 -8.73
C THR A 75 -53.97 -13.17 -8.15
N SER A 76 -55.01 -13.56 -8.89
CA SER A 76 -55.79 -14.75 -8.57
C SER A 76 -55.64 -15.81 -9.66
N SER A 77 -55.61 -17.09 -9.26
CA SER A 77 -55.52 -18.23 -10.17
C SER A 77 -56.88 -18.84 -10.52
N ASP A 78 -57.93 -18.55 -9.75
CA ASP A 78 -59.24 -19.21 -9.87
C ASP A 78 -60.42 -18.23 -9.99
N VAL A 79 -60.88 -17.65 -8.90
CA VAL A 79 -62.02 -16.72 -8.82
C VAL A 79 -61.54 -15.34 -8.37
N ARG A 80 -62.47 -14.40 -8.24
CA ARG A 80 -62.17 -13.10 -7.67
C ARG A 80 -61.91 -13.23 -6.18
N HIS A 81 -60.74 -12.72 -5.73
CA HIS A 81 -60.38 -12.58 -4.34
C HIS A 81 -60.12 -11.11 -3.97
N GLY A 82 -59.93 -10.83 -2.69
CA GLY A 82 -59.40 -9.57 -2.20
C GLY A 82 -58.09 -9.78 -1.49
N LEU A 83 -57.35 -8.73 -1.31
CA LEU A 83 -56.23 -8.66 -0.38
C LEU A 83 -56.34 -7.33 0.38
N VAL A 84 -56.67 -7.42 1.63
CA VAL A 84 -56.59 -6.31 2.58
C VAL A 84 -55.57 -6.67 3.63
N MET A 85 -54.75 -5.73 4.04
CA MET A 85 -53.77 -5.92 5.07
C MET A 85 -53.91 -4.79 6.08
N GLU A 86 -54.07 -5.18 7.33
CA GLU A 86 -54.07 -4.27 8.44
C GLU A 86 -52.90 -3.26 8.33
N ARG A 87 -53.21 -1.98 8.50
CA ARG A 87 -52.25 -0.85 8.40
C ARG A 87 -51.75 -0.52 6.99
N TYR A 88 -51.30 -1.49 6.19
CA TYR A 88 -50.57 -1.23 4.95
C TYR A 88 -51.40 -1.24 3.65
N VAL A 89 -52.42 -2.06 3.61
CA VAL A 89 -53.33 -2.17 2.48
C VAL A 89 -54.77 -2.03 2.97
N LEU A 90 -55.10 -0.80 3.40
CA LEU A 90 -56.40 -0.49 4.01
C LEU A 90 -57.58 -0.53 3.02
N LYS A 91 -57.28 -0.38 1.73
CA LYS A 91 -58.28 -0.53 0.66
C LYS A 91 -58.05 -1.86 -0.05
N SER A 92 -59.06 -2.72 -0.09
CA SER A 92 -58.97 -4.01 -0.74
C SER A 92 -58.39 -3.91 -2.15
N LEU A 93 -57.38 -4.71 -2.42
CA LEU A 93 -56.92 -5.01 -3.78
C LEU A 93 -57.79 -6.11 -4.33
N VAL A 94 -58.59 -5.81 -5.36
CA VAL A 94 -59.41 -6.78 -6.04
C VAL A 94 -58.54 -7.60 -6.99
N LEU A 95 -58.44 -8.91 -6.72
CA LEU A 95 -57.62 -9.84 -7.48
C LEU A 95 -58.52 -10.64 -8.43
N ASP A 96 -58.67 -10.17 -9.66
CA ASP A 96 -59.36 -10.90 -10.71
C ASP A 96 -58.47 -12.02 -11.27
N LYS A 97 -59.07 -13.12 -11.70
CA LYS A 97 -58.36 -14.25 -12.28
C LYS A 97 -57.43 -13.84 -13.41
N GLY A 98 -56.16 -14.14 -13.27
CA GLY A 98 -55.11 -13.90 -14.25
C GLY A 98 -54.72 -12.43 -14.47
N LYS A 99 -55.26 -11.50 -13.66
CA LYS A 99 -54.84 -10.08 -13.68
C LYS A 99 -53.88 -9.77 -12.53
N ASN A 100 -52.82 -9.08 -12.83
CA ASN A 100 -51.89 -8.63 -11.83
C ASN A 100 -52.27 -7.25 -11.30
N VAL A 101 -52.17 -7.08 -9.98
CA VAL A 101 -52.34 -5.82 -9.28
C VAL A 101 -51.09 -5.60 -8.42
N THR A 102 -50.55 -4.40 -8.46
CA THR A 102 -49.34 -4.06 -7.68
C THR A 102 -49.67 -2.99 -6.65
N THR A 103 -49.17 -3.15 -5.44
CA THR A 103 -49.18 -2.13 -4.40
C THR A 103 -47.78 -1.97 -3.81
N THR A 104 -47.51 -0.75 -3.28
CA THR A 104 -46.22 -0.43 -2.71
C THR A 104 -46.43 0.41 -1.43
N PHE A 105 -45.70 0.08 -0.37
CA PHE A 105 -45.71 0.80 0.89
C PHE A 105 -44.35 0.68 1.58
N VAL A 106 -44.12 1.51 2.64
CA VAL A 106 -42.96 1.40 3.53
C VAL A 106 -43.41 0.65 4.78
N ALA A 107 -42.62 -0.34 5.20
CA ALA A 107 -42.83 -1.05 6.45
C ALA A 107 -42.39 -0.17 7.65
N ASP A 108 -43.31 0.61 8.19
CA ASP A 108 -43.06 1.71 9.11
C ASP A 108 -43.29 1.39 10.61
N GLN A 109 -43.64 0.13 10.90
CA GLN A 109 -43.88 -0.33 12.29
C GLN A 109 -43.53 -1.79 12.43
N VAL A 110 -42.73 -2.10 13.46
CA VAL A 110 -42.41 -3.49 13.87
C VAL A 110 -43.68 -4.16 14.39
N GLY A 111 -43.93 -5.37 13.94
CA GLY A 111 -45.09 -6.15 14.38
C GLY A 111 -45.49 -7.24 13.41
N GLU A 112 -46.62 -7.90 13.73
CA GLU A 112 -47.28 -8.85 12.87
C GLU A 112 -48.61 -8.22 12.45
N PHE A 113 -48.89 -8.18 11.15
CA PHE A 113 -50.02 -7.53 10.54
C PHE A 113 -50.83 -8.57 9.81
N LEU A 114 -52.11 -8.70 10.20
CA LEU A 114 -53.03 -9.63 9.56
C LEU A 114 -53.34 -9.16 8.13
N PHE A 115 -53.35 -10.07 7.18
CA PHE A 115 -53.93 -9.87 5.89
C PHE A 115 -55.00 -10.94 5.62
N LEU A 116 -56.03 -10.58 4.87
CA LEU A 116 -57.17 -11.46 4.62
C LEU A 116 -57.87 -11.15 3.28
N CYS A 117 -58.75 -12.06 2.86
CA CYS A 117 -59.68 -11.84 1.76
C CYS A 117 -60.97 -11.20 2.28
N ASP A 118 -61.32 -10.04 1.72
CA ASP A 118 -62.56 -9.32 2.06
C ASP A 118 -63.65 -9.41 1.00
N GLN A 119 -63.46 -10.23 -0.04
CA GLN A 119 -64.41 -10.35 -1.16
C GLN A 119 -65.38 -11.50 -0.93
N SER A 120 -66.66 -11.17 -0.77
CA SER A 120 -67.74 -12.17 -0.66
C SER A 120 -67.90 -13.07 -1.91
N ALA A 121 -67.36 -12.64 -3.06
CA ALA A 121 -67.36 -13.38 -4.30
C ALA A 121 -66.52 -14.65 -4.32
N CYS A 122 -65.59 -14.83 -3.35
CA CYS A 122 -64.77 -16.05 -3.23
C CYS A 122 -65.50 -17.26 -2.61
N GLY A 123 -66.73 -17.11 -2.20
CA GLY A 123 -67.56 -18.19 -1.69
C GLY A 123 -67.45 -18.43 -0.19
N VAL A 124 -68.16 -19.54 0.25
CA VAL A 124 -68.05 -19.94 1.68
C VAL A 124 -66.64 -20.43 1.99
N GLY A 125 -66.05 -19.92 3.06
CA GLY A 125 -64.67 -20.21 3.44
C GLY A 125 -63.66 -19.09 3.23
N HIS A 126 -64.07 -17.96 2.59
CA HIS A 126 -63.18 -16.81 2.42
C HIS A 126 -62.73 -16.20 3.74
N ALA A 127 -63.47 -16.40 4.82
CA ALA A 127 -63.12 -15.93 6.16
C ALA A 127 -61.93 -16.65 6.77
N GLU A 128 -61.54 -17.81 6.22
CA GLU A 128 -60.36 -18.58 6.65
C GLU A 128 -59.11 -18.30 5.78
N MET A 129 -59.26 -17.42 4.79
CA MET A 129 -58.21 -17.04 3.87
C MET A 129 -57.45 -15.83 4.44
N ASP A 130 -56.52 -16.10 5.31
CA ASP A 130 -55.73 -15.09 6.04
C ASP A 130 -54.26 -15.47 6.12
N GLY A 131 -53.45 -14.58 6.70
CA GLY A 131 -52.06 -14.79 7.00
C GLY A 131 -51.42 -13.60 7.70
N LEU A 132 -50.13 -13.73 8.02
CA LEU A 132 -49.39 -12.72 8.73
C LEU A 132 -48.24 -12.16 7.89
N PHE A 133 -48.21 -10.85 7.78
CA PHE A 133 -47.08 -10.08 7.29
C PHE A 133 -46.28 -9.62 8.50
N ARG A 134 -44.95 -9.88 8.52
CA ARG A 134 -44.07 -9.55 9.65
C ARG A 134 -43.14 -8.42 9.28
N VAL A 135 -43.07 -7.39 10.14
CA VAL A 135 -42.06 -6.36 10.10
C VAL A 135 -41.16 -6.54 11.30
N GLN A 136 -39.89 -6.81 11.07
CA GLN A 136 -38.89 -7.03 12.10
C GLN A 136 -38.06 -5.77 12.32
N ALA A 137 -37.55 -5.58 13.55
CA ALA A 137 -36.58 -4.54 13.81
C ALA A 137 -35.32 -4.81 12.97
N ALA A 138 -34.76 -3.76 12.36
CA ALA A 138 -33.47 -3.88 11.69
C ALA A 138 -32.39 -4.29 12.70
N VAL A 139 -31.65 -5.33 12.37
CA VAL A 139 -30.56 -5.80 13.23
C VAL A 139 -29.26 -5.16 12.72
N PRO A 140 -28.55 -4.38 13.56
CA PRO A 140 -27.34 -3.73 13.13
C PRO A 140 -26.27 -4.74 12.71
N PRO A 141 -25.39 -4.38 11.77
CA PRO A 141 -24.22 -5.18 11.48
C PRO A 141 -23.29 -5.22 12.69
N THR A 142 -22.42 -6.21 12.76
CA THR A 142 -21.27 -6.21 13.67
C THR A 142 -19.99 -6.45 12.89
N ILE A 143 -18.86 -5.92 13.36
CA ILE A 143 -17.53 -6.24 12.83
C ILE A 143 -16.79 -7.02 13.92
N THR A 144 -16.39 -8.25 13.63
CA THR A 144 -15.62 -9.11 14.56
C THR A 144 -14.13 -9.10 14.23
N GLY A 145 -13.75 -8.72 13.01
CA GLY A 145 -12.35 -8.61 12.60
C GLY A 145 -12.20 -8.10 11.17
N PHE A 146 -10.96 -7.81 10.82
CA PHE A 146 -10.57 -7.46 9.45
C PHE A 146 -9.12 -7.89 9.18
N GLU A 147 -8.84 -8.32 7.96
CA GLU A 147 -7.52 -8.79 7.53
C GLU A 147 -7.24 -8.38 6.08
N PRO A 148 -6.07 -7.80 5.75
CA PRO A 148 -4.99 -7.39 6.68
C PRO A 148 -5.40 -6.21 7.57
N ALA A 149 -4.69 -6.04 8.71
CA ALA A 149 -4.91 -4.95 9.64
C ALA A 149 -4.27 -3.62 9.21
N SER A 150 -3.62 -3.61 8.05
CA SER A 150 -2.98 -2.40 7.51
C SER A 150 -3.00 -2.35 5.99
N ALA A 151 -2.89 -1.14 5.46
CA ALA A 151 -2.68 -0.84 4.05
C ALA A 151 -1.55 0.16 3.86
N THR A 152 -1.03 0.28 2.64
CA THR A 152 -0.13 1.37 2.30
C THR A 152 -0.90 2.67 2.12
N THR A 153 -0.24 3.81 2.32
CA THR A 153 -0.84 5.15 2.11
C THR A 153 -1.33 5.38 0.68
N SER A 154 -0.84 4.64 -0.30
CA SER A 154 -1.32 4.65 -1.68
C SER A 154 -2.64 3.92 -1.89
N GLY A 155 -3.16 3.22 -0.88
CA GLY A 155 -4.38 2.41 -0.98
C GLY A 155 -4.20 1.15 -1.82
N GLY A 156 -5.32 0.63 -2.33
CA GLY A 156 -5.33 -0.55 -3.22
C GLY A 156 -5.22 -1.90 -2.50
N THR A 157 -5.10 -1.91 -1.17
CA THR A 157 -5.09 -3.14 -0.38
C THR A 157 -6.51 -3.68 -0.25
N SER A 158 -6.71 -4.96 -0.61
CA SER A 158 -7.96 -5.67 -0.41
C SER A 158 -8.07 -6.12 1.04
N VAL A 159 -9.10 -5.66 1.75
CA VAL A 159 -9.35 -5.95 3.17
C VAL A 159 -10.61 -6.80 3.28
N THR A 160 -10.49 -7.98 3.88
CA THR A 160 -11.60 -8.84 4.23
C THR A 160 -12.12 -8.46 5.60
N ILE A 161 -13.38 -8.07 5.69
CA ILE A 161 -14.07 -7.68 6.93
C ILE A 161 -15.00 -8.82 7.31
N THR A 162 -14.86 -9.34 8.52
CA THR A 162 -15.71 -10.39 9.09
C THR A 162 -16.64 -9.83 10.15
N GLY A 163 -17.85 -10.39 10.21
CA GLY A 163 -18.86 -9.90 11.15
C GLY A 163 -20.18 -10.62 11.03
N THR A 164 -21.28 -9.91 11.29
CA THR A 164 -22.66 -10.43 11.12
C THR A 164 -23.58 -9.38 10.56
N ASN A 165 -24.72 -9.83 10.01
CA ASN A 165 -25.81 -8.98 9.49
C ASN A 165 -25.40 -8.00 8.40
N PHE A 166 -24.38 -8.30 7.61
CA PHE A 166 -24.05 -7.53 6.43
C PHE A 166 -25.10 -7.71 5.36
N GLN A 167 -25.54 -6.63 4.76
CA GLN A 167 -26.55 -6.65 3.71
C GLN A 167 -25.96 -6.32 2.34
N SER A 168 -26.51 -6.90 1.29
CA SER A 168 -26.16 -6.51 -0.07
C SER A 168 -26.39 -5.00 -0.28
N GLY A 169 -25.41 -4.31 -0.86
CA GLY A 169 -25.43 -2.84 -0.98
C GLY A 169 -24.88 -2.09 0.23
N ALA A 170 -24.33 -2.78 1.24
CA ALA A 170 -23.62 -2.12 2.33
C ALA A 170 -22.42 -1.32 1.81
N THR A 171 -22.15 -0.19 2.46
CA THR A 171 -20.99 0.67 2.19
C THR A 171 -19.93 0.49 3.27
N VAL A 172 -18.67 0.78 2.91
CA VAL A 172 -17.54 0.70 3.81
C VAL A 172 -16.75 2.00 3.76
N LYS A 173 -16.41 2.53 4.92
CA LYS A 173 -15.49 3.68 5.08
C LYS A 173 -14.26 3.27 5.87
N PHE A 174 -13.12 3.84 5.47
CA PHE A 174 -11.88 3.85 6.25
C PHE A 174 -11.72 5.26 6.82
N GLY A 175 -12.02 5.43 8.11
CA GLY A 175 -12.20 6.74 8.72
C GLY A 175 -13.36 7.50 8.07
N SER A 176 -13.07 8.64 7.46
CA SER A 176 -14.07 9.44 6.73
C SER A 176 -14.13 9.14 5.23
N VAL A 177 -13.19 8.35 4.67
CA VAL A 177 -13.05 8.11 3.23
C VAL A 177 -13.73 6.82 2.83
N ASP A 178 -14.51 6.86 1.76
CA ASP A 178 -15.17 5.66 1.22
C ASP A 178 -14.15 4.67 0.65
N ALA A 179 -14.40 3.37 0.85
CA ALA A 179 -13.64 2.31 0.20
C ALA A 179 -13.69 2.48 -1.33
N SER A 180 -12.57 2.21 -2.01
CA SER A 180 -12.48 2.32 -3.47
C SER A 180 -13.37 1.31 -4.19
N SER A 181 -13.66 0.18 -3.55
CA SER A 181 -14.68 -0.81 -3.96
C SER A 181 -15.15 -1.61 -2.76
N VAL A 182 -16.39 -2.10 -2.83
CA VAL A 182 -17.01 -2.94 -1.79
C VAL A 182 -17.72 -4.12 -2.47
N ASN A 183 -17.45 -5.32 -1.98
CA ASN A 183 -18.12 -6.55 -2.40
C ASN A 183 -18.63 -7.30 -1.17
N VAL A 184 -19.94 -7.29 -0.96
CA VAL A 184 -20.60 -8.07 0.10
C VAL A 184 -20.74 -9.51 -0.40
N GLN A 185 -19.88 -10.40 0.09
CA GLN A 185 -19.87 -11.82 -0.31
C GLN A 185 -20.97 -12.62 0.42
N SER A 186 -21.25 -12.27 1.67
CA SER A 186 -22.27 -12.93 2.49
C SER A 186 -22.72 -12.02 3.63
N ALA A 187 -23.68 -12.47 4.44
CA ALA A 187 -24.08 -11.76 5.66
C ALA A 187 -22.99 -11.69 6.73
N THR A 188 -21.86 -12.36 6.52
CA THR A 188 -20.73 -12.41 7.48
C THR A 188 -19.39 -11.96 6.90
N THR A 189 -19.32 -11.65 5.60
CA THR A 189 -18.06 -11.33 4.93
C THR A 189 -18.23 -10.23 3.89
N ILE A 190 -17.44 -9.18 4.02
CA ILE A 190 -17.28 -8.11 3.03
C ILE A 190 -15.82 -8.06 2.61
N VAL A 191 -15.55 -7.87 1.32
CA VAL A 191 -14.24 -7.51 0.79
C VAL A 191 -14.29 -6.06 0.33
N ALA A 192 -13.45 -5.21 0.92
CA ALA A 192 -13.38 -3.79 0.60
C ALA A 192 -11.96 -3.39 0.23
N MET A 193 -11.81 -2.51 -0.75
CA MET A 193 -10.50 -1.99 -1.14
C MET A 193 -10.22 -0.68 -0.40
N ALA A 194 -9.13 -0.66 0.37
CA ALA A 194 -8.71 0.51 1.12
C ALA A 194 -8.38 1.67 0.17
N PRO A 195 -8.95 2.87 0.37
CA PRO A 195 -8.65 4.06 -0.44
C PRO A 195 -7.27 4.63 -0.09
N PRO A 196 -6.67 5.49 -0.93
CA PRO A 196 -5.49 6.26 -0.54
C PRO A 196 -5.78 7.15 0.66
N GLN A 197 -4.87 7.17 1.65
CA GLN A 197 -5.03 7.96 2.87
C GLN A 197 -3.67 8.26 3.52
N ALA A 198 -3.60 9.31 4.34
CA ALA A 198 -2.40 9.63 5.12
C ALA A 198 -2.06 8.50 6.12
N ALA A 199 -0.77 8.35 6.44
CA ALA A 199 -0.32 7.39 7.43
C ALA A 199 -0.94 7.67 8.81
N GLY A 200 -1.29 6.60 9.51
CA GLY A 200 -1.90 6.66 10.83
C GLY A 200 -2.96 5.59 11.05
N THR A 201 -3.43 5.50 12.27
CA THR A 201 -4.50 4.56 12.65
C THR A 201 -5.87 5.18 12.37
N THR A 202 -6.78 4.39 11.83
CA THR A 202 -8.15 4.79 11.52
C THR A 202 -9.14 3.68 11.90
N SER A 203 -10.43 3.96 11.70
CA SER A 203 -11.51 2.99 11.89
C SER A 203 -12.01 2.45 10.54
N ILE A 204 -12.62 1.27 10.57
CA ILE A 204 -13.44 0.75 9.48
C ILE A 204 -14.89 0.81 9.92
N THR A 205 -15.75 1.46 9.13
CA THR A 205 -17.19 1.53 9.38
C THR A 205 -17.93 0.87 8.23
N VAL A 206 -18.78 -0.11 8.55
CA VAL A 206 -19.72 -0.74 7.62
C VAL A 206 -21.10 -0.14 7.88
N THR A 207 -21.78 0.33 6.84
CA THR A 207 -23.15 0.84 6.92
C THR A 207 -24.03 0.06 5.94
N ASN A 208 -25.04 -0.61 6.47
CA ASN A 208 -26.04 -1.30 5.68
C ASN A 208 -26.99 -0.32 4.98
N PRO A 209 -27.70 -0.73 3.90
CA PRO A 209 -28.70 0.11 3.23
C PRO A 209 -29.82 0.61 4.15
N ASP A 210 -30.11 -0.11 5.23
CA ASP A 210 -31.10 0.28 6.24
C ASP A 210 -30.60 1.38 7.21
N GLY A 211 -29.38 1.91 6.99
CA GLY A 211 -28.75 2.96 7.81
C GLY A 211 -28.06 2.46 9.06
N GLN A 212 -28.22 1.18 9.41
CA GLN A 212 -27.53 0.61 10.57
C GLN A 212 -26.03 0.47 10.29
N SER A 213 -25.20 0.77 11.27
CA SER A 213 -23.75 0.75 11.08
C SER A 213 -23.01 0.08 12.24
N ALA A 214 -21.80 -0.41 11.94
CA ALA A 214 -20.82 -0.90 12.90
C ALA A 214 -19.45 -0.31 12.60
N THR A 215 -18.68 -0.04 13.63
CA THR A 215 -17.33 0.52 13.52
C THR A 215 -16.35 -0.35 14.30
N ALA A 216 -15.22 -0.67 13.67
CA ALA A 216 -14.06 -1.30 14.29
C ALA A 216 -12.84 -0.39 14.16
N ASN A 217 -12.06 -0.27 15.25
CA ASN A 217 -10.87 0.55 15.29
C ASN A 217 -9.60 -0.27 15.07
N GLY A 218 -8.47 0.40 14.78
CA GLY A 218 -7.16 -0.23 14.75
C GLY A 218 -6.63 -0.59 13.36
N PHE A 219 -7.31 -0.19 12.28
CA PHE A 219 -6.75 -0.29 10.94
C PHE A 219 -5.67 0.78 10.75
N THR A 220 -4.52 0.41 10.16
CA THR A 220 -3.38 1.32 10.08
C THR A 220 -2.93 1.55 8.64
N TYR A 221 -2.79 2.83 8.24
CA TYR A 221 -2.11 3.19 7.01
C TYR A 221 -0.61 3.39 7.28
N VAL A 222 0.24 2.72 6.51
CA VAL A 222 1.70 2.78 6.63
C VAL A 222 2.33 3.33 5.35
N VAL A 223 3.33 4.17 5.51
CA VAL A 223 4.13 4.63 4.36
C VAL A 223 4.95 3.45 3.85
N PRO A 224 4.88 3.10 2.55
CA PRO A 224 5.66 2.01 2.02
C PRO A 224 7.16 2.33 2.04
N VAL A 225 7.98 1.38 2.52
CA VAL A 225 9.44 1.53 2.53
C VAL A 225 9.98 1.53 1.09
N PRO A 226 11.04 2.32 0.79
CA PRO A 226 11.70 2.24 -0.50
C PRO A 226 12.37 0.88 -0.69
N VAL A 227 12.43 0.42 -1.92
CA VAL A 227 13.09 -0.84 -2.31
C VAL A 227 14.00 -0.58 -3.48
N VAL A 228 15.23 -1.14 -3.47
CA VAL A 228 16.15 -1.15 -4.61
C VAL A 228 16.10 -2.54 -5.26
N THR A 229 15.88 -2.57 -6.56
CA THR A 229 15.89 -3.81 -7.35
C THR A 229 17.14 -3.95 -8.20
N THR A 230 17.61 -2.86 -8.81
CA THR A 230 18.81 -2.86 -9.65
C THR A 230 19.59 -1.56 -9.55
N VAL A 231 20.91 -1.66 -9.74
CA VAL A 231 21.85 -0.54 -9.80
C VAL A 231 22.66 -0.70 -11.10
N SER A 232 22.68 0.31 -11.95
CA SER A 232 23.41 0.26 -13.23
C SER A 232 23.98 1.63 -13.62
N PRO A 233 25.29 1.73 -13.95
CA PRO A 233 26.30 0.70 -13.74
C PRO A 233 26.57 0.43 -12.26
N ALA A 234 26.98 -0.80 -11.93
CA ALA A 234 27.31 -1.20 -10.56
C ALA A 234 28.79 -0.90 -10.19
N SER A 235 29.53 -0.28 -11.10
CA SER A 235 30.92 0.13 -10.84
C SER A 235 31.30 1.36 -11.65
N GLY A 236 32.33 2.05 -11.17
CA GLY A 236 32.88 3.22 -11.84
C GLY A 236 34.17 3.71 -11.20
N PRO A 237 34.82 4.72 -11.80
CA PRO A 237 36.13 5.19 -11.35
C PRO A 237 36.06 5.82 -9.95
N SER A 238 37.15 5.70 -9.21
CA SER A 238 37.29 6.21 -7.84
C SER A 238 37.25 7.73 -7.73
N ASN A 239 37.49 8.47 -8.82
CA ASN A 239 37.33 9.93 -8.83
C ASN A 239 35.85 10.37 -8.89
N GLY A 240 34.91 9.44 -8.99
CA GLY A 240 33.47 9.74 -9.03
C GLY A 240 33.00 10.18 -10.40
N GLY A 241 31.84 10.86 -10.44
CA GLY A 241 31.24 11.39 -11.67
C GLY A 241 30.44 10.38 -12.49
N THR A 242 30.33 9.12 -12.06
CA THR A 242 29.51 8.12 -12.74
C THR A 242 28.04 8.40 -12.48
N VAL A 243 27.24 8.50 -13.55
CA VAL A 243 25.79 8.56 -13.45
C VAL A 243 25.26 7.13 -13.25
N VAL A 244 24.68 6.87 -12.09
CA VAL A 244 24.11 5.58 -11.70
C VAL A 244 22.61 5.66 -11.73
N GLN A 245 21.98 4.75 -12.46
CA GLN A 245 20.55 4.53 -12.43
C GLN A 245 20.24 3.48 -11.35
N ILE A 246 19.39 3.86 -10.41
CA ILE A 246 18.90 2.99 -9.37
C ILE A 246 17.43 2.75 -9.65
N SER A 247 17.07 1.50 -9.89
CA SER A 247 15.67 1.10 -10.11
C SER A 247 15.11 0.43 -8.87
N GLY A 248 13.81 0.62 -8.62
CA GLY A 248 13.19 0.10 -7.42
C GLY A 248 11.71 0.46 -7.30
N SER A 249 11.25 0.71 -6.09
CA SER A 249 9.90 1.20 -5.83
C SER A 249 9.85 2.07 -4.58
N ASN A 250 8.76 2.83 -4.46
CA ASN A 250 8.46 3.70 -3.31
C ASN A 250 9.50 4.81 -3.06
N PHE A 251 10.23 5.23 -4.09
CA PHE A 251 11.07 6.41 -4.01
C PHE A 251 10.20 7.66 -3.99
N GLN A 252 10.58 8.63 -3.17
CA GLN A 252 9.87 9.89 -3.04
C GLN A 252 10.70 11.05 -3.60
N SER A 253 10.02 12.03 -4.19
CA SER A 253 10.70 13.26 -4.62
C SER A 253 11.44 13.90 -3.44
N GLY A 254 12.72 14.27 -3.65
CA GLY A 254 13.59 14.77 -2.58
C GLY A 254 14.32 13.67 -1.78
N ALA A 255 14.23 12.40 -2.19
CA ALA A 255 15.04 11.35 -1.57
C ALA A 255 16.54 11.63 -1.74
N SER A 256 17.30 11.39 -0.68
CA SER A 256 18.76 11.51 -0.69
C SER A 256 19.41 10.15 -0.96
N VAL A 257 20.57 10.19 -1.64
CA VAL A 257 21.38 9.01 -1.95
C VAL A 257 22.79 9.20 -1.41
N THR A 258 23.32 8.16 -0.75
CA THR A 258 24.73 8.13 -0.34
C THR A 258 25.43 6.89 -0.90
N PHE A 259 26.70 7.04 -1.23
CA PHE A 259 27.61 5.96 -1.62
C PHE A 259 28.60 5.76 -0.48
N GLY A 260 28.44 4.68 0.30
CA GLY A 260 29.08 4.51 1.59
C GLY A 260 28.68 5.65 2.54
N THR A 261 29.66 6.40 3.01
CA THR A 261 29.43 7.54 3.92
C THR A 261 29.28 8.90 3.20
N LYS A 262 29.48 8.95 1.88
CA LYS A 262 29.49 10.21 1.12
C LYS A 262 28.18 10.42 0.37
N PRO A 263 27.58 11.63 0.43
CA PRO A 263 26.40 11.94 -0.35
C PRO A 263 26.73 11.95 -1.86
N ALA A 264 25.77 11.54 -2.66
CA ALA A 264 25.83 11.72 -4.12
C ALA A 264 26.04 13.19 -4.46
N GLN A 265 26.79 13.49 -5.56
CA GLN A 265 26.98 14.86 -6.05
C GLN A 265 25.69 15.47 -6.61
N GLY A 266 24.73 14.63 -6.94
CA GLY A 266 23.39 14.98 -7.36
C GLY A 266 22.53 13.71 -7.40
N ALA A 267 21.24 13.87 -7.06
CA ALA A 267 20.25 12.80 -7.19
C ALA A 267 18.93 13.37 -7.70
N VAL A 268 18.35 12.72 -8.71
CA VAL A 268 17.06 13.08 -9.30
C VAL A 268 16.16 11.86 -9.25
N VAL A 269 15.01 12.01 -8.59
CA VAL A 269 13.99 10.97 -8.49
C VAL A 269 13.01 11.13 -9.66
N ASN A 270 12.92 10.11 -10.50
CA ASN A 270 12.02 10.05 -11.66
C ASN A 270 10.85 9.12 -11.34
N GLY A 271 9.71 9.71 -10.94
CA GLY A 271 8.56 8.94 -10.45
C GLY A 271 8.87 8.23 -9.14
N THR A 272 8.23 7.06 -8.91
CA THR A 272 8.41 6.28 -7.68
C THR A 272 9.34 5.09 -7.82
N ASN A 273 9.91 4.87 -9.01
CA ASN A 273 10.63 3.63 -9.34
C ASN A 273 12.05 3.83 -9.88
N GLN A 274 12.52 5.06 -10.03
CA GLN A 274 13.85 5.33 -10.57
C GLN A 274 14.50 6.54 -9.88
N ILE A 275 15.80 6.41 -9.57
CA ILE A 275 16.67 7.51 -9.18
C ILE A 275 17.89 7.53 -10.10
N LEU A 276 18.28 8.71 -10.58
CA LEU A 276 19.57 8.95 -11.19
C LEU A 276 20.45 9.67 -10.19
N ALA A 277 21.60 9.08 -9.85
CA ALA A 277 22.54 9.64 -8.90
C ALA A 277 23.95 9.72 -9.49
N ILE A 278 24.68 10.79 -9.15
CA ILE A 278 26.08 10.97 -9.58
C ILE A 278 26.98 10.57 -8.41
N THR A 279 27.89 9.62 -8.66
CA THR A 279 28.80 9.14 -7.62
C THR A 279 29.77 10.24 -7.15
N PRO A 280 29.97 10.42 -5.84
CA PRO A 280 31.03 11.25 -5.31
C PRO A 280 32.39 10.58 -5.54
N ALA A 281 33.48 11.33 -5.37
CA ALA A 281 34.81 10.71 -5.30
C ALA A 281 34.89 9.72 -4.13
N ALA A 282 35.48 8.55 -4.36
CA ALA A 282 35.68 7.54 -3.33
C ALA A 282 36.47 8.12 -2.12
N PRO A 283 36.36 7.54 -0.93
CA PRO A 283 37.37 7.72 0.09
C PRO A 283 38.73 7.30 -0.44
N ALA A 284 39.77 7.98 -0.06
CA ALA A 284 41.13 7.56 -0.39
C ALA A 284 41.38 6.15 0.16
N THR A 285 41.56 5.19 -0.72
CA THR A 285 41.85 3.80 -0.36
C THR A 285 43.00 3.29 -1.21
N GLU A 286 43.78 2.38 -0.66
CA GLU A 286 44.86 1.68 -1.39
C GLU A 286 44.33 0.52 -2.24
N GLN A 287 43.01 0.23 -2.13
CA GLN A 287 42.39 -0.91 -2.83
C GLN A 287 42.01 -0.56 -4.26
N GLN A 288 42.35 -1.46 -5.17
CA GLN A 288 41.95 -1.35 -6.59
C GLN A 288 40.45 -1.44 -6.80
N SER A 289 39.73 -2.00 -5.82
CA SER A 289 38.27 -2.18 -5.88
C SER A 289 37.70 -1.93 -4.47
N LEU A 290 36.82 -0.96 -4.36
CA LEU A 290 36.15 -0.60 -3.12
C LEU A 290 34.64 -0.73 -3.28
N PRO A 291 34.04 -1.85 -2.84
CA PRO A 291 32.58 -1.94 -2.78
C PRO A 291 32.04 -1.04 -1.67
N VAL A 292 30.98 -0.34 -1.96
CA VAL A 292 30.27 0.54 -1.01
C VAL A 292 28.77 0.27 -1.08
N ASP A 293 28.10 0.48 0.03
CA ASP A 293 26.67 0.43 0.11
C ASP A 293 26.07 1.69 -0.53
N ILE A 294 24.90 1.53 -1.17
CA ILE A 294 24.09 2.66 -1.58
C ILE A 294 22.93 2.74 -0.59
N ILE A 295 22.82 3.88 0.10
CA ILE A 295 21.72 4.14 1.03
C ILE A 295 20.83 5.22 0.43
N ILE A 296 19.55 4.91 0.31
CA ILE A 296 18.51 5.84 -0.12
C ILE A 296 17.66 6.17 1.10
N ARG A 297 17.44 7.46 1.34
CA ARG A 297 16.55 7.94 2.40
C ARG A 297 15.49 8.86 1.81
N ASN A 298 14.23 8.45 1.94
CA ASN A 298 13.07 9.26 1.59
C ASN A 298 12.89 10.44 2.57
N PRO A 299 12.20 11.53 2.17
CA PRO A 299 11.91 12.67 3.05
C PRO A 299 11.10 12.30 4.31
N ASP A 300 10.30 11.24 4.26
CA ASP A 300 9.54 10.71 5.40
C ASP A 300 10.40 9.95 6.42
N GLY A 301 11.71 9.81 6.16
CA GLY A 301 12.67 9.14 7.01
C GLY A 301 12.90 7.66 6.71
N GLN A 302 12.08 7.04 5.86
CA GLN A 302 12.24 5.64 5.43
C GLN A 302 13.53 5.46 4.64
N THR A 303 14.25 4.35 4.89
CA THR A 303 15.54 4.08 4.25
C THR A 303 15.59 2.68 3.65
N VAL A 304 16.42 2.54 2.61
CA VAL A 304 16.84 1.25 2.07
C VAL A 304 18.34 1.26 1.81
N THR A 305 18.99 0.12 2.04
CA THR A 305 20.40 -0.10 1.77
C THR A 305 20.57 -1.18 0.71
N ALA A 306 21.22 -0.84 -0.39
CA ALA A 306 21.73 -1.81 -1.35
C ALA A 306 23.18 -2.13 -0.96
N THR A 307 23.38 -3.22 -0.22
CA THR A 307 24.69 -3.64 0.28
C THR A 307 25.63 -3.98 -0.86
N GLY A 308 26.82 -3.37 -0.87
CA GLY A 308 27.79 -3.50 -1.95
C GLY A 308 27.26 -3.05 -3.32
N GLY A 309 26.26 -2.19 -3.32
CA GLY A 309 25.51 -1.79 -4.54
C GLY A 309 26.32 -1.04 -5.58
N PHE A 310 27.49 -0.52 -5.21
CA PHE A 310 28.42 0.12 -6.17
C PHE A 310 29.85 -0.21 -5.80
N THR A 311 30.70 -0.41 -6.82
CA THR A 311 32.13 -0.68 -6.65
C THR A 311 32.96 0.41 -7.29
N TYR A 312 33.70 1.14 -6.51
CA TYR A 312 34.72 2.06 -7.04
C TYR A 312 35.92 1.27 -7.53
N THR A 313 36.38 1.58 -8.74
CA THR A 313 37.62 1.02 -9.31
C THR A 313 38.67 2.11 -9.41
N ALA A 314 39.85 1.86 -8.85
CA ALA A 314 40.98 2.76 -9.03
C ALA A 314 41.39 2.79 -10.50
N ALA A 315 41.84 3.93 -11.00
CA ALA A 315 42.48 3.97 -12.29
C ALA A 315 43.73 3.10 -12.26
N PRO A 316 44.02 2.31 -13.30
CA PRO A 316 45.25 1.53 -13.35
C PRO A 316 46.47 2.45 -13.20
N LEU A 317 47.46 2.00 -12.41
CA LEU A 317 48.71 2.72 -12.26
C LEU A 317 49.41 2.80 -13.63
N SER A 318 49.77 4.00 -14.06
CA SER A 318 50.49 4.21 -15.32
C SER A 318 51.44 5.39 -15.23
N ILE A 319 52.48 5.38 -16.09
CA ILE A 319 53.34 6.51 -16.35
C ILE A 319 53.12 6.96 -17.79
N SER A 320 52.75 8.22 -18.01
CA SER A 320 52.49 8.81 -19.32
C SER A 320 53.58 9.77 -19.78
N ALA A 321 54.24 10.48 -18.81
CA ALA A 321 55.31 11.41 -19.14
C ALA A 321 56.26 11.60 -17.88
N ILE A 322 57.50 11.93 -18.17
CA ILE A 322 58.51 12.26 -17.19
C ILE A 322 59.19 13.58 -17.59
N SER A 323 59.22 14.57 -16.70
CA SER A 323 59.77 15.90 -17.02
C SER A 323 60.53 16.48 -15.86
N PRO A 324 61.80 16.92 -16.04
CA PRO A 324 62.58 16.73 -17.26
C PRO A 324 62.90 15.27 -17.58
N GLY A 325 63.15 14.92 -18.83
CA GLY A 325 63.51 13.56 -19.26
C GLY A 325 64.99 13.24 -19.07
N SER A 326 65.80 14.19 -18.59
CA SER A 326 67.23 14.00 -18.24
C SER A 326 67.63 14.82 -17.01
N GLY A 327 68.70 14.43 -16.35
CA GLY A 327 69.21 15.13 -15.21
C GLY A 327 70.64 14.72 -14.87
N SER A 328 71.27 15.46 -13.91
CA SER A 328 72.64 15.23 -13.47
C SER A 328 72.80 13.85 -12.82
N ASN A 329 73.92 13.21 -13.11
CA ASN A 329 74.34 11.97 -12.49
C ASN A 329 74.67 12.13 -10.96
N ASP A 330 74.85 13.36 -10.47
CA ASP A 330 74.96 13.66 -9.05
C ASP A 330 73.59 13.61 -8.34
N GLY A 331 72.49 13.52 -9.09
CA GLY A 331 71.14 13.57 -8.59
C GLY A 331 70.68 14.99 -8.24
N GLY A 332 69.64 15.09 -7.41
CA GLY A 332 69.10 16.33 -6.85
C GLY A 332 68.09 17.09 -7.73
N THR A 333 67.93 16.70 -9.00
CA THR A 333 66.92 17.27 -9.90
C THR A 333 65.53 16.89 -9.43
N ILE A 334 64.58 17.85 -9.39
CA ILE A 334 63.17 17.54 -9.14
C ILE A 334 62.53 17.08 -10.49
N VAL A 335 62.00 15.91 -10.49
CA VAL A 335 61.36 15.29 -11.64
C VAL A 335 59.87 15.15 -11.39
N SER A 336 59.06 15.65 -12.30
CA SER A 336 57.60 15.45 -12.33
C SER A 336 57.30 14.23 -13.17
N ILE A 337 56.48 13.34 -12.66
CA ILE A 337 55.94 12.16 -13.35
C ILE A 337 54.46 12.35 -13.50
N SER A 338 54.00 12.30 -14.75
CA SER A 338 52.58 12.30 -15.07
C SER A 338 52.10 10.88 -15.40
N GLY A 339 50.87 10.56 -15.07
CA GLY A 339 50.30 9.21 -15.25
C GLY A 339 48.88 9.08 -14.78
N SER A 340 48.52 7.93 -14.24
CA SER A 340 47.25 7.68 -13.62
C SER A 340 47.43 6.74 -12.43
N GLY A 341 46.41 6.68 -11.54
CA GLY A 341 46.36 5.75 -10.41
C GLY A 341 47.31 6.15 -9.25
N PHE A 342 47.81 7.37 -9.24
CA PHE A 342 48.61 7.87 -8.12
C PHE A 342 47.70 8.12 -6.92
N THR A 343 48.13 7.66 -5.73
CA THR A 343 47.37 7.82 -4.49
C THR A 343 48.15 8.69 -3.51
N SER A 344 47.41 9.47 -2.70
CA SER A 344 48.02 10.28 -1.64
C SER A 344 48.54 9.44 -0.47
N SER A 345 48.16 8.15 -0.42
CA SER A 345 48.75 7.23 0.56
C SER A 345 50.15 6.84 0.10
N LEU A 346 51.13 7.18 0.93
CA LEU A 346 52.52 6.88 0.65
C LEU A 346 53.00 5.56 1.29
N THR A 347 52.10 4.79 1.91
CA THR A 347 52.45 3.49 2.49
C THR A 347 52.89 2.52 1.41
N GLY A 348 54.15 2.14 1.41
CA GLY A 348 54.74 1.28 0.37
C GLY A 348 54.91 1.95 -1.00
N ALA A 349 54.69 3.28 -1.09
CA ALA A 349 54.91 4.01 -2.34
C ALA A 349 56.43 4.27 -2.55
N SER A 350 56.89 4.07 -3.75
CA SER A 350 58.28 4.35 -4.14
C SER A 350 58.38 4.68 -5.62
N VAL A 351 59.39 5.47 -5.94
CA VAL A 351 59.82 5.71 -7.29
C VAL A 351 61.30 5.37 -7.42
N THR A 352 61.65 4.61 -8.44
CA THR A 352 63.07 4.25 -8.66
C THR A 352 63.50 4.68 -10.06
N PHE A 353 64.76 5.06 -10.17
CA PHE A 353 65.46 5.35 -11.45
C PHE A 353 66.61 4.35 -11.57
N GLY A 354 66.55 3.47 -12.56
CA GLY A 354 67.55 2.40 -12.71
C GLY A 354 67.63 1.47 -11.46
N GLY A 355 66.53 1.31 -10.73
CA GLY A 355 66.48 0.54 -9.48
C GLY A 355 66.90 1.29 -8.24
N VAL A 356 67.45 2.52 -8.35
CA VAL A 356 67.82 3.36 -7.20
C VAL A 356 66.63 4.23 -6.75
N ALA A 357 66.28 4.18 -5.47
CA ALA A 357 65.13 4.89 -4.93
C ALA A 357 65.31 6.42 -4.96
N ALA A 358 64.33 7.10 -5.52
CA ALA A 358 64.20 8.54 -5.43
C ALA A 358 63.78 8.98 -4.02
N THR A 359 64.06 10.25 -3.70
CA THR A 359 63.67 10.86 -2.42
C THR A 359 62.62 11.94 -2.62
N GLU A 360 62.06 12.47 -1.53
CA GLU A 360 61.09 13.59 -1.55
C GLU A 360 59.87 13.33 -2.46
N LEU A 361 59.36 12.07 -2.44
CA LEU A 361 58.15 11.73 -3.16
C LEU A 361 56.94 12.54 -2.63
N THR A 362 56.34 13.30 -3.53
CA THR A 362 55.12 14.06 -3.25
C THR A 362 54.09 13.77 -4.34
N VAL A 363 52.93 13.28 -3.97
CA VAL A 363 51.76 13.09 -4.87
C VAL A 363 50.89 14.34 -4.81
N HIS A 364 50.72 15.03 -5.93
CA HIS A 364 49.86 16.22 -6.04
C HIS A 364 48.43 15.89 -6.27
N ASP A 365 48.20 14.91 -7.13
CA ASP A 365 46.85 14.39 -7.50
C ASP A 365 46.98 12.97 -8.08
N ALA A 366 45.85 12.39 -8.56
CA ALA A 366 45.81 11.04 -9.15
C ALA A 366 46.58 10.90 -10.48
N ALA A 367 47.09 12.01 -11.03
CA ALA A 367 47.74 12.05 -12.35
C ALA A 367 49.18 12.65 -12.29
N THR A 368 49.59 13.22 -11.15
CA THR A 368 50.87 13.95 -11.03
C THR A 368 51.57 13.70 -9.71
N LEU A 369 52.85 13.35 -9.77
CA LEU A 369 53.69 13.28 -8.62
C LEU A 369 55.06 13.92 -8.93
N THR A 370 55.81 14.29 -7.91
CA THR A 370 57.18 14.77 -8.05
C THR A 370 58.10 13.99 -7.10
N VAL A 371 59.35 13.84 -7.55
CA VAL A 371 60.42 13.19 -6.79
C VAL A 371 61.74 13.93 -6.99
N LYS A 372 62.63 13.74 -6.08
CA LYS A 372 64.01 14.19 -6.21
C LYS A 372 64.91 13.04 -6.68
N LEU A 373 65.55 13.26 -7.77
CA LEU A 373 66.41 12.31 -8.47
C LEU A 373 67.55 11.81 -7.58
N PRO A 374 67.77 10.47 -7.46
CA PRO A 374 68.95 9.92 -6.79
C PRO A 374 70.20 10.03 -7.65
N PRO A 375 71.42 9.98 -7.08
CA PRO A 375 72.64 9.81 -7.85
C PRO A 375 72.67 8.48 -8.62
N HIS A 376 73.18 8.48 -9.86
CA HIS A 376 73.29 7.28 -10.69
C HIS A 376 74.40 7.40 -11.70
N ALA A 377 74.88 6.29 -12.26
CA ALA A 377 75.78 6.33 -13.40
C ALA A 377 75.14 6.92 -14.65
N ASN A 378 75.94 7.57 -15.54
CA ASN A 378 75.43 8.12 -16.81
C ASN A 378 74.76 7.04 -17.66
N GLY A 379 73.71 7.43 -18.38
CA GLY A 379 72.98 6.55 -19.30
C GLY A 379 71.51 6.58 -19.13
N ASN A 380 70.81 5.85 -20.01
CA ASN A 380 69.37 5.70 -19.95
C ASN A 380 68.98 4.67 -18.89
N VAL A 381 67.97 4.98 -18.13
CA VAL A 381 67.47 4.12 -17.06
C VAL A 381 65.95 3.98 -17.14
N ASP A 382 65.47 2.88 -16.60
CA ASP A 382 64.05 2.67 -16.39
C ASP A 382 63.57 3.48 -15.19
N VAL A 383 62.33 3.94 -15.28
CA VAL A 383 61.68 4.61 -14.16
C VAL A 383 60.51 3.74 -13.73
N ALA A 384 60.53 3.31 -12.47
CA ALA A 384 59.43 2.51 -11.95
C ALA A 384 58.74 3.28 -10.78
N VAL A 385 57.42 3.25 -10.85
CA VAL A 385 56.51 3.79 -9.77
C VAL A 385 55.79 2.63 -9.13
N THR A 386 55.89 2.50 -7.83
CA THR A 386 55.17 1.49 -7.05
C THR A 386 54.23 2.21 -6.11
N MET A 387 52.94 1.82 -6.15
CA MET A 387 51.92 2.32 -5.25
C MET A 387 50.89 1.21 -4.99
N GLY A 388 50.43 1.07 -3.74
CA GLY A 388 49.43 0.07 -3.36
C GLY A 388 49.83 -1.37 -3.72
N GLY A 389 51.13 -1.69 -3.70
CA GLY A 389 51.65 -3.01 -4.09
C GLY A 389 51.74 -3.28 -5.60
N HIS A 390 51.37 -2.31 -6.45
CA HIS A 390 51.48 -2.38 -7.92
C HIS A 390 52.66 -1.55 -8.41
N THR A 391 53.38 -2.10 -9.39
CA THR A 391 54.53 -1.42 -10.01
C THR A 391 54.30 -1.26 -11.50
N VAL A 392 54.51 -0.07 -12.00
CA VAL A 392 54.58 0.22 -13.44
C VAL A 392 55.96 0.71 -13.77
N THR A 393 56.50 0.27 -14.88
CA THR A 393 57.87 0.65 -15.33
C THR A 393 57.82 1.26 -16.72
N ALA A 394 58.39 2.43 -16.88
CA ALA A 394 58.65 3.07 -18.13
C ALA A 394 60.14 2.78 -18.53
N LEU A 395 60.31 1.99 -19.55
CA LEU A 395 61.62 1.51 -20.00
C LEU A 395 62.45 2.63 -20.62
N ALA A 396 63.71 2.75 -20.27
CA ALA A 396 64.68 3.74 -20.79
C ALA A 396 64.10 5.17 -20.81
N ALA A 397 63.27 5.52 -19.83
CA ALA A 397 62.46 6.73 -19.83
C ALA A 397 63.14 7.96 -19.25
N PHE A 398 64.36 7.81 -18.68
CA PHE A 398 65.11 8.91 -18.13
C PHE A 398 66.60 8.76 -18.46
N THR A 399 67.30 9.89 -18.73
CA THR A 399 68.70 9.90 -19.08
C THR A 399 69.52 10.62 -18.00
N TYR A 400 70.51 9.93 -17.41
CA TYR A 400 71.49 10.57 -16.56
C TYR A 400 72.62 11.12 -17.40
N GLU A 401 72.94 12.40 -17.23
CA GLU A 401 73.98 13.14 -17.91
C GLU A 401 75.06 13.53 -16.94
N GLU A 402 76.30 13.71 -17.43
CA GLU A 402 77.40 14.16 -16.63
C GLU A 402 77.12 15.56 -16.02
N ALA A 403 77.35 15.71 -14.75
CA ALA A 403 77.15 17.00 -14.09
C ALA A 403 78.06 18.08 -14.78
N PRO A 404 77.48 19.27 -15.10
CA PRO A 404 78.28 20.32 -15.69
C PRO A 404 79.48 20.67 -14.80
N THR A 405 80.64 20.43 -15.32
CA THR A 405 81.92 20.77 -14.59
C THR A 405 81.88 22.23 -14.26
N ARG A 406 81.82 22.55 -12.92
CA ARG A 406 82.08 23.93 -12.40
C ARG A 406 83.49 24.34 -12.79
N ARG A 407 83.67 25.11 -13.87
CA ARG A 407 84.94 25.77 -14.14
C ARG A 407 85.25 26.64 -12.92
N ARG A 408 86.17 26.16 -12.09
CA ARG A 408 86.80 27.01 -11.07
C ARG A 408 87.47 28.19 -11.76
N GLY A 409 86.83 29.36 -11.63
CA GLY A 409 87.45 30.60 -12.11
C GLY A 409 88.81 30.77 -11.45
N VAL A 410 89.87 30.59 -12.26
CA VAL A 410 91.22 30.95 -11.85
C VAL A 410 91.18 32.46 -11.68
N LYS A 411 91.17 32.94 -10.43
CA LYS A 411 91.46 34.34 -10.13
C LYS A 411 92.91 34.55 -10.50
N LYS A 412 93.16 35.42 -11.49
CA LYS A 412 94.50 36.04 -11.71
C LYS A 412 94.69 37.17 -10.71
#